data_6e436dfd3f4390cc9f58aba3a1883eed
#
_entry.id   6e436dfd3f4390cc9f58aba3a1883eed
#
_cell.length_a   1.000
_cell.length_b   1.000
_cell.length_c   1.000
_cell.angle_alpha   90.00
_cell.angle_beta   90.00
_cell.angle_gamma   90.00
#
_symmetry.space_group_name_H-M   'P 1'
#
loop_
_entity.id
_entity.type
_entity.pdbx_description
1 polymer ?
#
loop_
_entity_poly.entity_id
_entity_poly.type
_entity_poly.pdbx_seq_one_letter_code
_entity_poly.pdbx_strand_id
1 'polypeptide(L)'
;MDEPIHSGEGILHHQEGVDLMPADIQLSGMEVSLVNAMSRETILRQYLDTLKGQYSHILIDCQPSLGMLTVNALAAANRIIIPVQAEYLPAKGLEQLLSTVSKVKRQINPKLQIDGILLTMVDKENGK
;
A
#
# COMPACT_ATOMS: atom_id res chain seq x y z
N MET A 1 5.54 -15.37 -13.90
CA MET A 1 6.42 -14.76 -12.87
C MET A 1 6.85 -15.78 -11.84
N ASP A 2 7.47 -16.82 -12.34
CA ASP A 2 7.93 -17.88 -11.44
C ASP A 2 9.34 -17.62 -10.92
N GLU A 3 10.00 -16.57 -11.43
CA GLU A 3 11.33 -16.21 -10.96
C GLU A 3 11.24 -15.31 -9.74
N PRO A 4 12.03 -15.57 -8.70
CA PRO A 4 12.06 -14.69 -7.54
C PRO A 4 12.61 -13.31 -7.91
N ILE A 5 11.99 -12.26 -7.37
CA ILE A 5 12.50 -10.91 -7.54
C ILE A 5 13.66 -10.73 -6.58
N HIS A 6 14.84 -10.40 -7.11
CA HIS A 6 16.01 -10.14 -6.28
C HIS A 6 15.91 -8.77 -5.61
N SER A 7 16.49 -8.66 -4.43
CA SER A 7 16.52 -7.41 -3.69
C SER A 7 17.19 -6.31 -4.51
N GLY A 8 16.51 -5.18 -4.63
CA GLY A 8 17.00 -4.03 -5.39
C GLY A 8 16.65 -4.06 -6.87
N GLU A 9 16.09 -5.17 -7.38
CA GLU A 9 15.69 -5.25 -8.77
C GLU A 9 14.48 -4.38 -9.05
N GLY A 10 14.51 -3.61 -10.14
CA GLY A 10 13.41 -2.73 -10.52
C GLY A 10 13.39 -1.39 -9.82
N ILE A 11 14.36 -1.11 -8.97
CA ILE A 11 14.43 0.16 -8.24
C ILE A 11 15.18 1.19 -9.07
N LEU A 12 14.56 2.37 -9.24
CA LEU A 12 15.15 3.52 -9.91
C LEU A 12 15.66 4.51 -8.88
N HIS A 13 16.92 4.95 -9.04
CA HIS A 13 17.53 5.93 -8.14
C HIS A 13 17.33 7.33 -8.68
N HIS A 14 16.86 8.25 -7.85
CA HIS A 14 16.66 9.64 -8.20
C HIS A 14 17.72 10.53 -7.53
N GLN A 15 18.06 11.64 -8.20
CA GLN A 15 19.11 12.55 -7.73
C GLN A 15 18.79 13.20 -6.38
N GLU A 16 17.53 13.29 -6.01
CA GLU A 16 17.09 13.91 -4.75
C GLU A 16 17.18 12.96 -3.55
N GLY A 17 17.80 11.80 -3.71
CA GLY A 17 17.94 10.84 -2.61
C GLY A 17 16.70 9.98 -2.36
N VAL A 18 15.79 9.94 -3.31
CA VAL A 18 14.60 9.10 -3.26
C VAL A 18 14.74 8.01 -4.32
N ASP A 19 14.49 6.78 -3.93
CA ASP A 19 14.43 5.68 -4.86
C ASP A 19 12.97 5.37 -5.18
N LEU A 20 12.69 5.00 -6.42
CA LEU A 20 11.35 4.71 -6.89
C LEU A 20 11.27 3.28 -7.42
N MET A 21 10.28 2.55 -6.96
CA MET A 21 9.90 1.26 -7.54
C MET A 21 8.56 1.45 -8.26
N PRO A 22 8.59 1.63 -9.58
CA PRO A 22 7.35 1.90 -10.31
C PRO A 22 6.46 0.68 -10.42
N ALA A 23 5.16 0.89 -10.33
CA ALA A 23 4.17 -0.11 -10.68
C ALA A 23 4.00 -0.10 -12.19
N ASP A 24 4.40 -1.20 -12.84
CA ASP A 24 4.30 -1.35 -14.29
C ASP A 24 3.38 -2.50 -14.65
N ILE A 25 3.38 -2.87 -15.93
CA ILE A 25 2.55 -3.97 -16.41
C ILE A 25 2.91 -5.28 -15.72
N GLN A 26 4.18 -5.49 -15.40
CA GLN A 26 4.62 -6.70 -14.70
C GLN A 26 4.04 -6.77 -13.31
N LEU A 27 4.04 -5.65 -12.59
CA LEU A 27 3.44 -5.58 -11.25
C LEU A 27 1.92 -5.77 -11.32
N SER A 28 1.28 -5.19 -12.33
CA SER A 28 -0.16 -5.39 -12.55
C SER A 28 -0.48 -6.84 -12.85
N GLY A 29 0.38 -7.53 -13.59
CA GLY A 29 0.25 -8.97 -13.86
C GLY A 29 0.39 -9.82 -12.60
N MET A 30 1.11 -9.34 -11.59
CA MET A 30 1.22 -10.04 -10.31
C MET A 30 -0.12 -10.23 -9.63
N GLU A 31 -1.04 -9.28 -9.79
CA GLU A 31 -2.34 -9.38 -9.14
C GLU A 31 -3.10 -10.64 -9.58
N VAL A 32 -2.98 -11.01 -10.86
CA VAL A 32 -3.57 -12.25 -11.37
C VAL A 32 -2.82 -13.47 -10.84
N SER A 33 -1.48 -13.41 -10.82
CA SER A 33 -0.64 -14.50 -10.32
C SER A 33 -0.81 -14.73 -8.82
N LEU A 34 -0.99 -13.65 -8.05
CA LEU A 34 -1.14 -13.72 -6.60
C LEU A 34 -2.38 -14.48 -6.16
N VAL A 35 -3.41 -14.54 -7.00
CA VAL A 35 -4.64 -15.28 -6.67
C VAL A 35 -4.34 -16.75 -6.37
N ASN A 36 -3.35 -17.33 -7.06
CA ASN A 36 -3.03 -18.75 -6.96
C ASN A 36 -1.76 -19.04 -6.15
N ALA A 37 -1.06 -18.00 -5.67
CA ALA A 37 0.18 -18.19 -4.93
C ALA A 37 -0.07 -18.49 -3.46
N MET A 38 0.77 -19.32 -2.86
CA MET A 38 0.76 -19.53 -1.42
C MET A 38 1.27 -18.25 -0.73
N SER A 39 0.67 -17.92 0.41
CA SER A 39 1.02 -16.71 1.17
C SER A 39 0.92 -15.43 0.33
N ARG A 40 -0.03 -15.42 -0.58
CA ARG A 40 -0.22 -14.34 -1.57
C ARG A 40 -0.39 -12.96 -0.95
N GLU A 41 -0.91 -12.91 0.27
CA GLU A 41 -1.18 -11.64 0.97
C GLU A 41 0.09 -10.96 1.48
N THR A 42 1.20 -11.68 1.57
CA THR A 42 2.42 -11.17 2.20
C THR A 42 3.62 -11.13 1.27
N ILE A 43 3.42 -11.28 -0.04
CA ILE A 43 4.52 -11.29 -1.00
C ILE A 43 5.26 -9.95 -1.00
N LEU A 44 4.54 -8.84 -1.00
CA LEU A 44 5.17 -7.52 -0.94
C LEU A 44 5.93 -7.33 0.38
N ARG A 45 5.36 -7.77 1.48
CA ARG A 45 6.04 -7.69 2.78
C ARG A 45 7.35 -8.45 2.77
N GLN A 46 7.36 -9.67 2.22
CA GLN A 46 8.58 -10.47 2.13
C GLN A 46 9.65 -9.76 1.30
N TYR A 47 9.24 -9.15 0.19
CA TYR A 47 10.19 -8.41 -0.65
C TYR A 47 10.71 -7.17 0.09
N LEU A 48 9.84 -6.37 0.70
CA LEU A 48 10.25 -5.14 1.39
C LEU A 48 11.09 -5.43 2.63
N ASP A 49 10.90 -6.57 3.27
CA ASP A 49 11.73 -6.95 4.42
C ASP A 49 13.21 -7.06 4.02
N THR A 50 13.51 -7.39 2.77
CA THR A 50 14.90 -7.43 2.28
C THR A 50 15.50 -6.04 2.11
N LEU A 51 14.67 -4.99 2.07
CA LEU A 51 15.09 -3.61 1.81
C LEU A 51 15.07 -2.73 3.05
N LYS A 52 14.50 -3.17 4.15
CA LYS A 52 14.24 -2.32 5.32
C LYS A 52 15.48 -1.69 5.92
N GLY A 53 16.62 -2.34 5.83
CA GLY A 53 17.87 -1.78 6.34
C GLY A 53 18.47 -0.68 5.48
N GLN A 54 17.96 -0.50 4.27
CA GLN A 54 18.51 0.45 3.30
C GLN A 54 17.75 1.77 3.26
N TYR A 55 16.53 1.82 3.84
CA TYR A 55 15.67 3.00 3.75
C TYR A 55 15.12 3.37 5.12
N SER A 56 15.12 4.66 5.41
CA SER A 56 14.52 5.17 6.65
C SER A 56 12.98 5.14 6.58
N HIS A 57 12.45 5.35 5.37
CA HIS A 57 11.00 5.34 5.13
C HIS A 57 10.71 4.68 3.81
N ILE A 58 9.64 3.91 3.77
CA ILE A 58 9.11 3.32 2.54
C ILE A 58 7.66 3.74 2.42
N LEU A 59 7.33 4.47 1.35
CA LEU A 59 5.96 4.91 1.07
C LEU A 59 5.36 4.02 -0.01
N ILE A 60 4.18 3.50 0.25
CA ILE A 60 3.45 2.67 -0.70
C ILE A 60 2.22 3.43 -1.15
N ASP A 61 2.20 3.83 -2.42
CA ASP A 61 1.07 4.52 -3.02
C ASP A 61 0.13 3.46 -3.61
N CYS A 62 -1.11 3.45 -3.14
CA CYS A 62 -2.07 2.41 -3.49
C CYS A 62 -3.18 2.97 -4.37
N GLN A 63 -3.65 2.12 -5.28
CA GLN A 63 -4.84 2.43 -6.07
C GLN A 63 -6.10 2.38 -5.18
N PRO A 64 -7.16 3.11 -5.55
CA PRO A 64 -8.41 3.09 -4.80
C PRO A 64 -9.22 1.82 -5.05
N SER A 65 -8.59 0.68 -5.01
CA SER A 65 -9.24 -0.63 -5.15
C SER A 65 -8.94 -1.47 -3.92
N LEU A 66 -9.77 -2.47 -3.67
CA LEU A 66 -9.58 -3.38 -2.55
C LEU A 66 -9.11 -4.77 -3.02
N GLY A 67 -8.37 -4.79 -4.13
CA GLY A 67 -7.81 -6.02 -4.67
C GLY A 67 -6.61 -6.54 -3.90
N MET A 68 -5.99 -7.59 -4.43
CA MET A 68 -4.88 -8.26 -3.76
C MET A 68 -3.66 -7.37 -3.59
N LEU A 69 -3.42 -6.41 -4.50
CA LEU A 69 -2.32 -5.48 -4.34
C LEU A 69 -2.51 -4.58 -3.12
N THR A 70 -3.73 -4.12 -2.88
CA THR A 70 -4.03 -3.33 -1.69
C THR A 70 -3.85 -4.14 -0.42
N VAL A 71 -4.31 -5.39 -0.41
CA VAL A 71 -4.11 -6.28 0.74
C VAL A 71 -2.62 -6.49 1.00
N ASN A 72 -1.82 -6.69 -0.06
CA ASN A 72 -0.37 -6.82 0.08
C ASN A 72 0.26 -5.56 0.66
N ALA A 73 -0.16 -4.38 0.22
CA ALA A 73 0.34 -3.12 0.75
C ALA A 73 0.01 -2.99 2.24
N LEU A 74 -1.22 -3.31 2.63
CA LEU A 74 -1.63 -3.25 4.03
C LEU A 74 -0.88 -4.27 4.89
N ALA A 75 -0.62 -5.46 4.35
CA ALA A 75 0.14 -6.49 5.07
C ALA A 75 1.59 -6.07 5.29
N ALA A 76 2.15 -5.29 4.38
CA ALA A 76 3.54 -4.84 4.44
C ALA A 76 3.72 -3.57 5.26
N ALA A 77 2.68 -2.76 5.41
CA ALA A 77 2.78 -1.44 6.02
C ALA A 77 2.81 -1.52 7.55
N ASN A 78 3.41 -0.50 8.16
CA ASN A 78 3.33 -0.29 9.60
C ASN A 78 2.20 0.69 9.92
N ARG A 79 2.01 1.69 9.07
CA ARG A 79 1.06 2.77 9.30
C ARG A 79 0.35 3.13 8.01
N ILE A 80 -0.87 3.63 8.15
CA ILE A 80 -1.70 4.03 7.03
C ILE A 80 -2.09 5.49 7.21
N ILE A 81 -1.98 6.25 6.12
CA ILE A 81 -2.60 7.57 6.01
C ILE A 81 -3.63 7.45 4.89
N ILE A 82 -4.85 7.85 5.16
CA ILE A 82 -5.95 7.76 4.20
C ILE A 82 -6.26 9.15 3.67
N PRO A 83 -5.83 9.51 2.46
CA PRO A 83 -6.22 10.78 1.86
C PRO A 83 -7.66 10.69 1.36
N VAL A 84 -8.47 11.65 1.74
CA VAL A 84 -9.88 11.71 1.35
C VAL A 84 -10.22 13.14 0.97
N GLN A 85 -10.92 13.31 -0.16
CA GLN A 85 -11.45 14.61 -0.51
C GLN A 85 -12.58 14.97 0.46
N ALA A 86 -12.54 16.19 0.99
CA ALA A 86 -13.45 16.60 2.05
C ALA A 86 -14.92 16.44 1.68
N GLU A 87 -15.26 16.61 0.40
CA GLU A 87 -16.64 16.49 -0.07
C GLU A 87 -17.18 15.05 -0.05
N TYR A 88 -16.28 14.06 0.02
CA TYR A 88 -16.66 12.65 -0.08
C TYR A 88 -16.64 11.93 1.26
N LEU A 89 -16.56 12.66 2.35
CA LEU A 89 -16.78 12.12 3.69
C LEU A 89 -18.26 12.23 4.03
N PRO A 90 -18.89 11.20 4.58
CA PRO A 90 -18.52 9.80 4.80
C PRO A 90 -18.88 8.93 3.59
N ALA A 91 -17.91 8.57 2.79
CA ALA A 91 -18.13 7.77 1.60
C ALA A 91 -18.21 6.29 1.93
N LYS A 92 -19.03 5.56 1.18
CA LYS A 92 -19.15 4.10 1.32
C LYS A 92 -17.81 3.40 1.07
N GLY A 93 -17.02 3.91 0.13
CA GLY A 93 -15.70 3.37 -0.13
C GLY A 93 -14.77 3.48 1.07
N LEU A 94 -14.87 4.56 1.85
CA LEU A 94 -14.10 4.70 3.07
C LEU A 94 -14.48 3.63 4.10
N GLU A 95 -15.77 3.37 4.26
CA GLU A 95 -16.23 2.31 5.17
C GLU A 95 -15.69 0.94 4.76
N GLN A 96 -15.70 0.64 3.46
CA GLN A 96 -15.16 -0.62 2.94
C GLN A 96 -13.66 -0.72 3.17
N LEU A 97 -12.93 0.38 2.98
CA LEU A 97 -11.49 0.42 3.24
C LEU A 97 -11.20 0.16 4.72
N LEU A 98 -11.91 0.83 5.61
CA LEU A 98 -11.72 0.65 7.05
C LEU A 98 -12.03 -0.79 7.48
N SER A 99 -13.06 -1.39 6.90
CA SER A 99 -13.38 -2.79 7.14
C SER A 99 -12.24 -3.72 6.68
N THR A 100 -11.70 -3.46 5.50
CA THR A 100 -10.58 -4.25 4.96
C THR A 100 -9.34 -4.09 5.84
N VAL A 101 -9.03 -2.87 6.26
CA VAL A 101 -7.91 -2.61 7.17
C VAL A 101 -8.07 -3.39 8.46
N SER A 102 -9.27 -3.39 9.03
CA SER A 102 -9.57 -4.11 10.26
C SER A 102 -9.34 -5.62 10.10
N LYS A 103 -9.74 -6.19 8.97
CA LYS A 103 -9.52 -7.61 8.68
C LYS A 103 -8.04 -7.94 8.54
N VAL A 104 -7.30 -7.13 7.80
CA VAL A 104 -5.86 -7.33 7.61
C VAL A 104 -5.14 -7.20 8.94
N LYS A 105 -5.49 -6.20 9.75
CA LYS A 105 -4.89 -6.03 11.07
C LYS A 105 -5.12 -7.25 11.95
N ARG A 106 -6.30 -7.80 11.91
CA ARG A 106 -6.68 -8.91 12.77
C ARG A 106 -6.06 -10.23 12.33
N GLN A 107 -5.98 -10.48 11.02
CA GLN A 107 -5.63 -11.78 10.47
C GLN A 107 -4.19 -11.87 9.96
N ILE A 108 -3.59 -10.76 9.53
CA ILE A 108 -2.32 -10.79 8.81
C ILE A 108 -1.27 -9.90 9.49
N ASN A 109 -1.63 -8.68 9.89
CA ASN A 109 -0.68 -7.68 10.35
C ASN A 109 -1.17 -6.97 11.62
N PRO A 110 -1.01 -7.59 12.79
CA PRO A 110 -1.54 -7.02 14.04
C PRO A 110 -0.93 -5.69 14.43
N LYS A 111 0.24 -5.34 13.90
CA LYS A 111 0.93 -4.09 14.22
C LYS A 111 0.48 -2.91 13.37
N LEU A 112 -0.36 -3.15 12.36
CA LEU A 112 -0.84 -2.12 11.47
C LEU A 112 -1.66 -1.09 12.24
N GLN A 113 -1.38 0.20 12.02
CA GLN A 113 -2.09 1.30 12.67
C GLN A 113 -2.53 2.31 11.64
N ILE A 114 -3.71 2.90 11.85
CA ILE A 114 -4.18 4.03 11.06
C ILE A 114 -3.72 5.30 11.78
N ASP A 115 -2.84 6.06 11.13
CA ASP A 115 -2.39 7.34 11.69
C ASP A 115 -3.46 8.41 11.60
N GLY A 116 -4.29 8.35 10.57
CA GLY A 116 -5.38 9.28 10.43
C GLY A 116 -5.89 9.39 9.01
N ILE A 117 -6.89 10.24 8.86
CA ILE A 117 -7.47 10.60 7.57
C ILE A 117 -6.97 11.98 7.23
N LEU A 118 -6.33 12.12 6.07
CA LEU A 118 -5.85 13.40 5.58
C LEU A 118 -6.87 13.97 4.61
N LEU A 119 -7.50 15.07 5.00
CA LEU A 119 -8.44 15.75 4.12
C LEU A 119 -7.67 16.50 3.05
N THR A 120 -8.03 16.25 1.80
CA THR A 120 -7.43 16.90 0.64
C THR A 120 -8.49 17.72 -0.08
N MET A 121 -8.02 18.65 -0.92
CA MET A 121 -8.89 19.49 -1.74
C MET A 121 -9.97 20.21 -0.91
N VAL A 122 -9.55 20.71 0.26
CA VAL A 122 -10.45 21.46 1.14
C VAL A 122 -10.56 22.89 0.63
N ASP A 123 -11.81 23.35 0.42
CA ASP A 123 -12.09 24.74 0.09
C ASP A 123 -11.92 25.59 1.35
N LYS A 124 -11.21 26.71 1.25
CA LYS A 124 -11.01 27.61 2.39
C LYS A 124 -12.32 28.16 2.95
N GLU A 125 -13.34 28.29 2.12
CA GLU A 125 -14.65 28.76 2.57
C GLU A 125 -15.42 27.69 3.35
N ASN A 126 -15.14 26.42 3.08
CA ASN A 126 -15.80 25.28 3.70
C ASN A 126 -14.88 24.50 4.65
N GLY A 127 -13.61 24.82 4.68
CA GLY A 127 -12.60 24.11 5.43
C GLY A 127 -12.45 24.57 6.89
N LYS A 128 -13.51 24.44 7.62
CA LYS A 128 -13.49 24.82 9.05
C LYS A 128 -13.10 23.66 9.95
#